data_7473edfac5f70e7c3476ee070ecd4a69
#
_entry.id   7473edfac5f70e7c3476ee070ecd4a69
#
_cell.length_a   1.000
_cell.length_b   1.000
_cell.length_c   1.000
_cell.angle_alpha   90.00
_cell.angle_beta   90.00
_cell.angle_gamma   90.00
#
_symmetry.space_group_name_H-M   'P 1'
#
loop_
_entity.id
_entity.type
_entity.pdbx_description
1 polymer ?
#
loop_
_entity_poly.entity_id
_entity_poly.type
_entity_poly.pdbx_seq_one_letter_code
_entity_poly.pdbx_strand_id
1 'polypeptide(L)'
;YNVAEDCSRQMNTTDYSATGAQRVAAGIWPWKCKDSVFQYNECYNNLNSFNGNGDGQAWDADWTDGTVYQYNYSHGNSAGAIMFCGEQAMNTTFRYNISQNELRGPLDVPGNPDAHIYNNTFYINENVSSIFYRTGGNAVIENNIFYYDGKNPLRQNWYPNGNLQYDNNLYYNFANTPSGDQNAIAVKAGTKVLENAGSGPAKAVNATAIKHEDPSEKTLFDGYKLAEDSPAINAGKQITDLNGYEPEHDFFGHELTVIPEIGAAESDSVSVAVASRVYTVTEDSISGLSRRTTVDTLLENLVYDAAAEVKVMSGEQELAGSDIVKGGDRVIVSYGEKSRAYTITASSESVCIYGIRKNH
;
A
#
# COMPACT_ATOMS: atom_id res chain seq x y z
N TYR A 1 1.64 -12.30 17.83
CA TYR A 1 0.42 -12.85 17.25
C TYR A 1 -0.67 -12.99 18.29
N ASN A 2 -1.85 -12.48 17.96
CA ASN A 2 -3.05 -12.62 18.76
C ASN A 2 -4.25 -12.82 17.84
N VAL A 3 -5.29 -13.49 18.35
CA VAL A 3 -6.58 -13.58 17.68
C VAL A 3 -7.62 -12.88 18.56
N ALA A 4 -8.41 -11.99 17.97
CA ALA A 4 -9.56 -11.39 18.60
C ALA A 4 -10.82 -11.73 17.80
N GLU A 5 -11.66 -12.56 18.38
CA GLU A 5 -12.89 -13.07 17.78
C GLU A 5 -14.09 -12.69 18.64
N ASP A 6 -15.20 -12.33 17.99
CA ASP A 6 -16.50 -12.11 18.62
C ASP A 6 -16.46 -11.12 19.81
N CYS A 7 -15.56 -10.14 19.80
CA CYS A 7 -15.54 -9.10 20.80
C CYS A 7 -16.89 -8.37 20.85
N SER A 8 -17.34 -8.00 22.04
CA SER A 8 -18.66 -7.39 22.33
C SER A 8 -19.88 -8.29 22.13
N ARG A 9 -19.75 -9.53 21.72
CA ARG A 9 -20.89 -10.45 21.47
C ARG A 9 -21.78 -10.67 22.69
N GLN A 10 -21.20 -10.70 23.88
CA GLN A 10 -21.92 -10.98 25.13
C GLN A 10 -22.33 -9.75 25.92
N MET A 11 -22.16 -8.56 25.38
CA MET A 11 -22.57 -7.34 26.06
C MET A 11 -24.10 -7.25 26.17
N ASN A 12 -24.59 -7.32 27.42
CA ASN A 12 -26.02 -7.26 27.68
C ASN A 12 -26.56 -5.85 27.44
N THR A 13 -27.64 -5.77 26.65
CA THR A 13 -28.28 -4.52 26.26
C THR A 13 -28.99 -3.81 27.41
N THR A 14 -29.45 -4.54 28.43
CA THR A 14 -30.23 -3.99 29.55
C THR A 14 -29.41 -3.20 30.55
N ASP A 15 -28.17 -3.59 30.77
CA ASP A 15 -27.28 -2.91 31.71
C ASP A 15 -26.73 -1.58 31.14
N TYR A 16 -26.80 -1.43 29.86
CA TYR A 16 -26.26 -0.30 29.15
C TYR A 16 -27.16 0.95 29.16
N SER A 17 -28.46 0.74 29.02
CA SER A 17 -29.43 1.83 29.03
C SER A 17 -29.53 2.55 30.39
N ALA A 18 -29.17 1.87 31.47
CA ALA A 18 -29.23 2.40 32.82
C ALA A 18 -28.06 3.31 33.19
N THR A 19 -26.92 3.22 32.54
CA THR A 19 -25.68 3.91 32.92
C THR A 19 -25.28 5.03 31.96
N GLY A 20 -25.92 5.16 30.79
CA GLY A 20 -25.50 6.10 29.74
C GLY A 20 -24.10 5.86 29.16
N ALA A 21 -23.46 4.78 29.55
CA ALA A 21 -22.11 4.43 29.05
C ALA A 21 -22.18 3.96 27.60
N GLN A 22 -21.28 4.39 26.76
CA GLN A 22 -21.15 3.89 25.39
C GLN A 22 -20.35 2.58 25.38
N ARG A 23 -20.78 1.63 24.57
CA ARG A 23 -20.03 0.39 24.35
C ARG A 23 -18.98 0.66 23.31
N VAL A 24 -17.78 0.45 23.70
CA VAL A 24 -16.61 0.56 22.87
C VAL A 24 -15.93 -0.80 22.84
N ALA A 25 -15.78 -1.38 21.68
CA ALA A 25 -15.11 -2.66 21.49
C ALA A 25 -14.50 -2.74 20.11
N ALA A 26 -13.21 -2.72 20.06
CA ALA A 26 -12.41 -3.13 18.92
C ALA A 26 -11.78 -4.51 19.22
N GLY A 27 -11.25 -5.16 18.20
CA GLY A 27 -10.60 -6.45 18.38
C GLY A 27 -9.33 -6.32 19.21
N ILE A 28 -8.33 -5.63 18.68
CA ILE A 28 -7.06 -5.36 19.38
C ILE A 28 -6.72 -3.89 19.18
N TRP A 29 -6.47 -3.18 20.29
CA TRP A 29 -6.19 -1.75 20.24
C TRP A 29 -5.32 -1.25 21.40
N PRO A 30 -4.39 -0.32 21.12
CA PRO A 30 -3.65 0.41 22.13
C PRO A 30 -4.46 1.62 22.63
N TRP A 31 -4.21 2.03 23.84
CA TRP A 31 -4.71 3.29 24.37
C TRP A 31 -3.60 4.07 25.06
N LYS A 32 -3.39 5.33 24.66
CA LYS A 32 -2.34 6.21 25.17
C LYS A 32 -0.93 5.62 25.04
N CYS A 33 -0.66 5.00 23.92
CA CYS A 33 0.63 4.40 23.58
C CYS A 33 1.39 5.24 22.55
N LYS A 34 2.70 5.08 22.53
CA LYS A 34 3.59 5.64 21.48
C LYS A 34 4.42 4.53 20.85
N ASP A 35 4.77 4.75 19.58
CA ASP A 35 5.71 3.92 18.82
C ASP A 35 5.39 2.41 18.92
N SER A 36 4.09 2.07 18.81
CA SER A 36 3.60 0.71 18.99
C SER A 36 3.46 0.02 17.63
N VAL A 37 3.87 -1.25 17.55
CA VAL A 37 3.73 -2.07 16.33
C VAL A 37 2.82 -3.25 16.60
N PHE A 38 1.76 -3.38 15.79
CA PHE A 38 0.83 -4.50 15.78
C PHE A 38 1.00 -5.27 14.48
N GLN A 39 1.47 -6.51 14.57
CA GLN A 39 1.77 -7.31 13.39
C GLN A 39 1.44 -8.79 13.58
N TYR A 40 1.12 -9.46 12.48
CA TYR A 40 0.78 -10.88 12.42
C TYR A 40 -0.40 -11.26 13.30
N ASN A 41 -1.37 -10.37 13.45
CA ASN A 41 -2.58 -10.64 14.24
C ASN A 41 -3.76 -10.89 13.33
N GLU A 42 -4.77 -11.57 13.87
CA GLU A 42 -6.06 -11.79 13.22
C GLU A 42 -7.18 -11.21 14.07
N CYS A 43 -8.09 -10.47 13.45
CA CYS A 43 -9.29 -10.00 14.08
C CYS A 43 -10.51 -10.25 13.20
N TYR A 44 -11.52 -10.91 13.73
CA TYR A 44 -12.71 -11.20 12.95
C TYR A 44 -13.99 -11.28 13.77
N ASN A 45 -15.12 -11.04 13.11
CA ASN A 45 -16.46 -11.08 13.69
C ASN A 45 -16.66 -10.20 14.93
N ASN A 46 -15.84 -9.16 15.10
CA ASN A 46 -16.03 -8.23 16.20
C ASN A 46 -17.29 -7.41 15.96
N LEU A 47 -18.12 -7.28 17.00
CA LEU A 47 -19.45 -6.72 16.86
C LEU A 47 -19.48 -5.25 17.26
N ASN A 48 -20.21 -4.48 16.47
CA ASN A 48 -20.59 -3.13 16.83
C ASN A 48 -21.51 -3.12 18.06
N SER A 49 -21.53 -2.00 18.77
CA SER A 49 -22.49 -1.84 19.86
C SER A 49 -23.91 -1.96 19.36
N PHE A 50 -24.79 -2.45 20.21
CA PHE A 50 -26.19 -2.76 19.86
C PHE A 50 -26.97 -1.55 19.31
N ASN A 51 -26.60 -0.33 19.69
CA ASN A 51 -27.28 0.89 19.26
C ASN A 51 -26.75 1.50 17.94
N GLY A 52 -25.86 0.81 17.24
CA GLY A 52 -25.34 1.27 15.95
C GLY A 52 -24.32 2.41 16.02
N ASN A 53 -24.07 2.95 17.19
CA ASN A 53 -23.06 3.96 17.44
C ASN A 53 -21.87 3.29 18.11
N GLY A 54 -20.80 3.10 17.40
CA GLY A 54 -19.64 2.61 18.06
C GLY A 54 -18.74 1.73 17.20
N ASP A 55 -17.86 1.15 17.87
CA ASP A 55 -16.74 0.39 17.39
C ASP A 55 -17.17 -1.00 16.90
N GLY A 56 -16.28 -1.91 16.79
CA GLY A 56 -16.48 -3.21 16.17
C GLY A 56 -15.52 -3.40 15.01
N GLN A 57 -14.47 -2.55 14.98
CA GLN A 57 -13.35 -2.67 14.07
C GLN A 57 -12.41 -3.79 14.53
N ALA A 58 -11.60 -4.29 13.60
CA ALA A 58 -10.52 -5.19 13.95
C ALA A 58 -9.45 -4.48 14.79
N TRP A 59 -9.03 -3.32 14.33
CA TRP A 59 -7.98 -2.49 14.90
C TRP A 59 -8.50 -1.09 15.21
N ASP A 60 -7.97 -0.48 16.25
CA ASP A 60 -8.30 0.89 16.64
C ASP A 60 -7.07 1.61 17.15
N ALA A 61 -6.71 2.72 16.54
CA ALA A 61 -5.66 3.61 17.02
C ALA A 61 -6.30 4.68 17.91
N ASP A 62 -6.29 4.49 19.23
CA ASP A 62 -6.97 5.38 20.17
C ASP A 62 -5.99 6.08 21.12
N TRP A 63 -5.90 7.40 21.03
CA TRP A 63 -4.97 8.24 21.79
C TRP A 63 -3.51 7.80 21.63
N THR A 64 -3.10 7.56 20.39
CA THR A 64 -1.78 7.02 20.08
C THR A 64 -0.97 7.96 19.21
N ASP A 65 0.35 7.77 19.23
CA ASP A 65 1.30 8.51 18.41
C ASP A 65 2.36 7.54 17.89
N GLY A 66 2.49 7.42 16.57
CA GLY A 66 3.46 6.52 15.94
C GLY A 66 3.05 5.04 15.93
N THR A 67 1.75 4.72 15.90
CA THR A 67 1.30 3.33 15.84
C THR A 67 1.36 2.78 14.41
N VAL A 68 1.92 1.58 14.27
CA VAL A 68 2.00 0.85 12.99
C VAL A 68 1.20 -0.45 13.10
N TYR A 69 0.26 -0.64 12.17
CA TYR A 69 -0.42 -1.91 11.94
C TYR A 69 0.07 -2.51 10.63
N GLN A 70 0.72 -3.67 10.67
CA GLN A 70 1.27 -4.31 9.48
C GLN A 70 1.14 -5.83 9.52
N TYR A 71 1.04 -6.46 8.35
CA TYR A 71 1.02 -7.91 8.20
C TYR A 71 -0.12 -8.59 8.99
N ASN A 72 -1.24 -7.89 9.16
CA ASN A 72 -2.39 -8.40 9.87
C ASN A 72 -3.48 -8.85 8.89
N TYR A 73 -4.32 -9.77 9.33
CA TYR A 73 -5.50 -10.21 8.62
C TYR A 73 -6.77 -9.85 9.41
N SER A 74 -7.74 -9.27 8.73
CA SER A 74 -9.04 -8.98 9.34
C SER A 74 -10.19 -9.35 8.42
N HIS A 75 -11.32 -9.82 9.00
CA HIS A 75 -12.48 -10.18 8.22
C HIS A 75 -13.77 -10.15 8.99
N GLY A 76 -14.87 -9.76 8.34
CA GLY A 76 -16.22 -9.84 8.87
C GLY A 76 -16.49 -8.98 10.11
N ASN A 77 -15.65 -7.99 10.40
CA ASN A 77 -15.87 -7.08 11.52
C ASN A 77 -16.98 -6.09 11.20
N SER A 78 -17.79 -5.72 12.18
CA SER A 78 -19.02 -4.99 11.92
C SER A 78 -18.80 -3.51 11.62
N ALA A 79 -17.66 -2.92 11.97
CA ALA A 79 -17.38 -1.50 11.77
C ALA A 79 -16.08 -1.20 10.99
N GLY A 80 -15.41 -2.22 10.47
CA GLY A 80 -14.25 -2.06 9.60
C GLY A 80 -13.00 -2.79 10.03
N ALA A 81 -11.95 -2.66 9.23
CA ALA A 81 -10.64 -3.17 9.58
C ALA A 81 -9.96 -2.26 10.61
N ILE A 82 -9.87 -0.98 10.32
CA ILE A 82 -9.13 -0.01 11.15
C ILE A 82 -9.97 1.23 11.42
N MET A 83 -9.95 1.70 12.68
CA MET A 83 -10.36 3.03 13.08
C MET A 83 -9.13 3.88 13.47
N PHE A 84 -9.10 5.10 12.98
CA PHE A 84 -8.18 6.13 13.44
C PHE A 84 -8.94 7.05 14.39
N CYS A 85 -8.95 6.70 15.69
CA CYS A 85 -9.90 7.24 16.65
C CYS A 85 -9.62 8.68 17.06
N GLY A 86 -10.26 9.61 16.35
CA GLY A 86 -10.35 11.01 16.73
C GLY A 86 -9.03 11.77 16.72
N GLU A 87 -9.04 12.96 17.33
CA GLU A 87 -7.95 13.94 17.30
C GLU A 87 -6.62 13.44 17.89
N GLN A 88 -6.63 12.32 18.58
CA GLN A 88 -5.49 11.79 19.32
C GLN A 88 -4.84 10.58 18.63
N ALA A 89 -5.32 10.15 17.47
CA ALA A 89 -4.67 9.12 16.67
C ALA A 89 -3.68 9.80 15.70
N MET A 90 -2.44 10.01 16.15
CA MET A 90 -1.42 10.74 15.40
C MET A 90 -0.38 9.80 14.80
N ASN A 91 0.15 10.16 13.62
CA ASN A 91 1.24 9.45 12.95
C ASN A 91 0.96 7.94 12.82
N THR A 92 -0.28 7.56 12.53
CA THR A 92 -0.68 6.16 12.46
C THR A 92 -0.49 5.61 11.05
N THR A 93 0.20 4.49 10.95
CA THR A 93 0.42 3.76 9.70
C THR A 93 -0.37 2.46 9.67
N PHE A 94 -1.05 2.21 8.54
CA PHE A 94 -1.74 0.95 8.23
C PHE A 94 -1.23 0.43 6.89
N ARG A 95 -0.40 -0.65 6.91
CA ARG A 95 0.30 -1.12 5.71
C ARG A 95 0.45 -2.63 5.65
N TYR A 96 0.54 -3.16 4.44
CA TYR A 96 0.74 -4.60 4.18
C TYR A 96 -0.23 -5.49 4.98
N ASN A 97 -1.49 -5.05 5.12
CA ASN A 97 -2.55 -5.84 5.72
C ASN A 97 -3.51 -6.36 4.66
N ILE A 98 -4.17 -7.47 4.96
CA ILE A 98 -5.29 -7.98 4.17
C ILE A 98 -6.57 -7.84 4.98
N SER A 99 -7.58 -7.21 4.38
CA SER A 99 -8.92 -7.06 4.95
C SER A 99 -9.96 -7.67 4.02
N GLN A 100 -10.81 -8.55 4.56
CA GLN A 100 -11.81 -9.28 3.79
C GLN A 100 -13.23 -9.08 4.35
N ASN A 101 -14.11 -8.47 3.58
CA ASN A 101 -15.55 -8.38 3.88
C ASN A 101 -15.89 -7.73 5.23
N GLU A 102 -15.28 -6.64 5.55
CA GLU A 102 -15.68 -5.81 6.68
C GLU A 102 -17.05 -5.20 6.41
N LEU A 103 -18.03 -5.41 7.33
CA LEU A 103 -19.44 -5.25 7.02
C LEU A 103 -19.91 -3.82 6.70
N ARG A 104 -19.19 -2.80 7.15
CA ARG A 104 -19.49 -1.38 6.86
C ARG A 104 -18.41 -0.67 6.03
N GLY A 105 -17.46 -1.42 5.53
CA GLY A 105 -16.29 -0.92 4.83
C GLY A 105 -15.03 -0.97 5.69
N PRO A 106 -13.86 -1.20 5.08
CA PRO A 106 -12.63 -1.46 5.82
C PRO A 106 -12.08 -0.25 6.58
N LEU A 107 -12.35 0.98 6.13
CA LEU A 107 -11.71 2.18 6.67
C LEU A 107 -12.66 3.06 7.48
N ASP A 108 -12.24 3.41 8.69
CA ASP A 108 -12.94 4.33 9.58
C ASP A 108 -12.02 5.47 10.00
N VAL A 109 -12.27 6.69 9.45
CA VAL A 109 -11.40 7.88 9.55
C VAL A 109 -12.17 9.05 10.17
N PRO A 110 -12.61 8.96 11.44
CA PRO A 110 -13.64 9.85 11.97
C PRO A 110 -13.18 11.24 12.42
N GLY A 111 -11.91 11.62 12.32
CA GLY A 111 -11.46 12.96 12.74
C GLY A 111 -10.01 13.00 13.24
N ASN A 112 -9.22 12.00 12.93
CA ASN A 112 -7.80 11.94 13.23
C ASN A 112 -7.01 13.02 12.46
N PRO A 113 -5.89 13.54 13.02
CA PRO A 113 -5.08 14.57 12.40
C PRO A 113 -4.31 14.09 11.17
N ASP A 114 -3.90 12.83 11.16
CA ASP A 114 -3.17 12.19 10.09
C ASP A 114 -3.30 10.67 10.15
N ALA A 115 -3.12 10.03 9.01
CA ALA A 115 -2.95 8.59 8.86
C ALA A 115 -2.23 8.30 7.53
N HIS A 116 -1.46 7.23 7.49
CA HIS A 116 -0.83 6.73 6.27
C HIS A 116 -1.29 5.30 5.99
N ILE A 117 -2.04 5.11 4.92
CA ILE A 117 -2.67 3.85 4.55
C ILE A 117 -2.08 3.41 3.22
N TYR A 118 -1.18 2.43 3.23
CA TYR A 118 -0.50 2.05 2.01
C TYR A 118 -0.17 0.56 1.90
N ASN A 119 -0.05 0.08 0.67
CA ASN A 119 0.26 -1.32 0.38
C ASN A 119 -0.65 -2.31 1.14
N ASN A 120 -1.95 -2.04 1.19
CA ASN A 120 -2.93 -2.97 1.73
C ASN A 120 -3.79 -3.56 0.62
N THR A 121 -4.39 -4.73 0.87
CA THR A 121 -5.40 -5.31 0.02
C THR A 121 -6.74 -5.35 0.75
N PHE A 122 -7.70 -4.57 0.26
CA PHE A 122 -9.07 -4.48 0.77
C PHE A 122 -10.02 -5.19 -0.19
N TYR A 123 -10.56 -6.32 0.24
CA TYR A 123 -11.58 -7.06 -0.51
C TYR A 123 -12.96 -6.87 0.13
N ILE A 124 -13.92 -6.43 -0.67
CA ILE A 124 -15.33 -6.33 -0.29
C ILE A 124 -16.21 -7.01 -1.34
N ASN A 125 -17.26 -7.70 -0.90
CA ASN A 125 -18.26 -8.30 -1.77
C ASN A 125 -19.52 -7.43 -1.89
N GLU A 126 -20.51 -7.89 -2.62
CA GLU A 126 -21.75 -7.15 -2.91
C GLU A 126 -22.59 -6.77 -1.66
N ASN A 127 -22.31 -7.35 -0.50
CA ASN A 127 -22.98 -6.98 0.75
C ASN A 127 -22.38 -5.73 1.41
N VAL A 128 -21.24 -5.26 0.93
CA VAL A 128 -20.54 -4.08 1.44
C VAL A 128 -20.63 -2.97 0.40
N SER A 129 -21.23 -1.86 0.77
CA SER A 129 -21.56 -0.77 -0.17
C SER A 129 -20.60 0.40 -0.14
N SER A 130 -19.55 0.36 0.67
CA SER A 130 -18.57 1.44 0.82
C SER A 130 -17.21 0.93 1.29
N ILE A 131 -16.16 1.64 0.89
CA ILE A 131 -14.81 1.50 1.46
C ILE A 131 -14.71 2.19 2.82
N PHE A 132 -15.49 3.23 3.05
CA PHE A 132 -15.44 4.00 4.28
C PHE A 132 -16.68 3.77 5.14
N TYR A 133 -16.44 3.47 6.41
CA TYR A 133 -17.49 3.50 7.43
C TYR A 133 -17.78 4.95 7.84
N ARG A 134 -16.75 5.69 8.26
CA ARG A 134 -16.83 7.14 8.56
C ARG A 134 -15.67 7.86 7.90
N THR A 135 -15.84 9.16 7.70
CA THR A 135 -14.80 10.08 7.20
C THR A 135 -14.89 11.40 7.98
N GLY A 136 -13.85 12.20 7.91
CA GLY A 136 -13.75 13.48 8.62
C GLY A 136 -12.35 13.77 9.12
N GLY A 137 -11.51 12.73 9.23
CA GLY A 137 -10.09 12.84 9.52
C GLY A 137 -9.24 13.01 8.27
N ASN A 138 -7.94 13.03 8.46
CA ASN A 138 -6.92 13.14 7.40
C ASN A 138 -6.27 11.80 7.15
N ALA A 139 -6.05 11.45 5.89
CA ALA A 139 -5.27 10.28 5.50
C ALA A 139 -4.61 10.47 4.13
N VAL A 140 -3.40 9.91 3.99
CA VAL A 140 -2.74 9.65 2.71
C VAL A 140 -2.93 8.17 2.39
N ILE A 141 -3.47 7.86 1.22
CA ILE A 141 -3.93 6.53 0.81
C ILE A 141 -3.25 6.18 -0.50
N GLU A 142 -2.26 5.26 -0.44
CA GLU A 142 -1.34 5.03 -1.54
C GLU A 142 -1.06 3.54 -1.77
N ASN A 143 -0.80 3.15 -3.01
CA ASN A 143 -0.44 1.76 -3.36
C ASN A 143 -1.39 0.69 -2.82
N ASN A 144 -2.68 0.97 -2.57
CA ASN A 144 -3.60 -0.04 -2.08
C ASN A 144 -4.37 -0.69 -3.23
N ILE A 145 -4.75 -1.96 -3.06
CA ILE A 145 -5.75 -2.61 -3.88
C ILE A 145 -7.11 -2.47 -3.19
N PHE A 146 -8.04 -1.79 -3.84
CA PHE A 146 -9.46 -1.80 -3.51
C PHE A 146 -10.17 -2.76 -4.47
N TYR A 147 -10.58 -3.92 -3.95
CA TYR A 147 -11.20 -4.98 -4.74
C TYR A 147 -12.68 -5.13 -4.37
N TYR A 148 -13.57 -4.79 -5.29
CA TYR A 148 -15.01 -4.98 -5.12
C TYR A 148 -15.51 -6.16 -5.96
N ASP A 149 -15.92 -7.24 -5.29
CA ASP A 149 -16.48 -8.44 -5.92
C ASP A 149 -18.01 -8.39 -5.95
N GLY A 150 -18.54 -7.43 -6.66
CA GLY A 150 -19.96 -7.28 -6.89
C GLY A 150 -20.33 -7.40 -8.36
N LYS A 151 -21.60 -7.70 -8.60
CA LYS A 151 -22.16 -7.95 -9.93
C LYS A 151 -22.09 -6.73 -10.87
N ASN A 152 -22.22 -5.53 -10.31
CA ASN A 152 -22.13 -4.28 -11.04
C ASN A 152 -21.07 -3.40 -10.40
N PRO A 153 -20.38 -2.54 -11.17
CA PRO A 153 -19.37 -1.67 -10.61
C PRO A 153 -19.88 -0.80 -9.46
N LEU A 154 -19.15 -0.77 -8.34
CA LEU A 154 -19.49 0.04 -7.18
C LEU A 154 -19.23 1.52 -7.46
N ARG A 155 -20.25 2.35 -7.28
CA ARG A 155 -20.06 3.79 -7.24
C ARG A 155 -19.71 4.20 -5.80
N GLN A 156 -18.46 4.56 -5.59
CA GLN A 156 -17.94 4.98 -4.30
C GLN A 156 -17.91 6.51 -4.17
N ASN A 157 -18.30 7.03 -3.02
CA ASN A 157 -18.00 8.40 -2.65
C ASN A 157 -16.57 8.44 -2.07
N TRP A 158 -15.64 9.03 -2.81
CA TRP A 158 -14.23 9.14 -2.43
C TRP A 158 -13.91 10.43 -1.65
N TYR A 159 -14.94 11.22 -1.32
CA TYR A 159 -14.79 12.47 -0.54
C TYR A 159 -13.76 13.44 -1.11
N PRO A 160 -13.89 13.86 -2.38
CA PRO A 160 -12.87 14.63 -3.09
C PRO A 160 -12.59 16.02 -2.50
N ASN A 161 -13.48 16.52 -1.66
CA ASN A 161 -13.35 17.81 -0.95
C ASN A 161 -12.92 17.62 0.51
N GLY A 162 -12.60 16.39 0.90
CA GLY A 162 -12.15 16.04 2.25
C GLY A 162 -10.63 16.12 2.38
N ASN A 163 -10.18 15.68 3.52
CA ASN A 163 -8.77 15.63 3.87
C ASN A 163 -8.11 14.28 3.48
N LEU A 164 -8.76 13.51 2.60
CA LEU A 164 -8.24 12.26 2.07
C LEU A 164 -7.48 12.52 0.78
N GLN A 165 -6.23 12.15 0.76
CA GLN A 165 -5.35 12.24 -0.39
C GLN A 165 -5.10 10.83 -0.94
N TYR A 166 -5.17 10.71 -2.26
CA TYR A 166 -5.01 9.42 -2.93
C TYR A 166 -3.91 9.51 -3.97
N ASP A 167 -3.10 8.47 -4.06
CA ASP A 167 -2.11 8.34 -5.12
C ASP A 167 -1.78 6.87 -5.40
N ASN A 168 -1.75 6.51 -6.67
CA ASN A 168 -1.24 5.24 -7.14
C ASN A 168 -1.95 3.98 -6.58
N ASN A 169 -3.28 4.03 -6.40
CA ASN A 169 -4.05 2.87 -5.97
C ASN A 169 -4.65 2.11 -7.14
N LEU A 170 -4.93 0.82 -6.94
CA LEU A 170 -5.66 -0.02 -7.88
C LEU A 170 -7.12 -0.20 -7.44
N TYR A 171 -8.04 0.01 -8.36
CA TYR A 171 -9.48 -0.05 -8.15
C TYR A 171 -10.12 -1.11 -9.05
N TYR A 172 -10.47 -2.26 -8.47
CA TYR A 172 -11.13 -3.34 -9.21
C TYR A 172 -12.65 -3.22 -9.10
N ASN A 173 -13.32 -3.09 -10.25
CA ASN A 173 -14.76 -3.04 -10.39
C ASN A 173 -15.45 -1.85 -9.67
N PHE A 174 -14.80 -0.69 -9.69
CA PHE A 174 -15.41 0.58 -9.29
C PHE A 174 -15.91 1.37 -10.50
N ALA A 175 -17.06 2.03 -10.36
CA ALA A 175 -17.63 2.90 -11.39
C ALA A 175 -16.91 4.25 -11.50
N ASN A 176 -16.13 4.61 -10.50
CA ASN A 176 -15.36 5.85 -10.42
C ASN A 176 -14.17 5.69 -9.46
N THR A 177 -13.11 6.43 -9.71
CA THR A 177 -11.93 6.56 -8.85
C THR A 177 -11.88 7.96 -8.21
N PRO A 178 -11.07 8.19 -7.15
CA PRO A 178 -10.83 9.53 -6.63
C PRO A 178 -10.25 10.44 -7.72
N SER A 179 -10.78 11.65 -7.85
CA SER A 179 -10.28 12.61 -8.85
C SER A 179 -8.86 13.13 -8.55
N GLY A 180 -8.39 12.96 -7.31
CA GLY A 180 -7.04 13.33 -6.89
C GLY A 180 -6.00 12.23 -7.10
N ASP A 181 -6.40 10.99 -7.36
CA ASP A 181 -5.49 9.88 -7.67
C ASP A 181 -5.12 9.91 -9.14
N GLN A 182 -4.07 10.65 -9.49
CA GLN A 182 -3.65 10.84 -10.88
C GLN A 182 -3.02 9.59 -11.49
N ASN A 183 -2.52 8.68 -10.65
CA ASN A 183 -1.90 7.43 -11.04
C ASN A 183 -2.81 6.21 -10.80
N ALA A 184 -4.12 6.45 -10.66
CA ALA A 184 -5.11 5.41 -10.39
C ALA A 184 -5.14 4.34 -11.49
N ILE A 185 -5.03 3.07 -11.11
CA ILE A 185 -5.23 1.93 -12.01
C ILE A 185 -6.66 1.43 -11.82
N ALA A 186 -7.55 1.73 -12.77
CA ALA A 186 -8.92 1.28 -12.74
C ALA A 186 -9.13 0.08 -13.67
N VAL A 187 -9.56 -1.05 -13.10
CA VAL A 187 -9.79 -2.28 -13.86
C VAL A 187 -11.22 -2.80 -13.69
N LYS A 188 -11.73 -3.46 -14.71
CA LYS A 188 -13.10 -4.01 -14.72
C LYS A 188 -13.14 -5.40 -14.09
N ALA A 189 -14.34 -5.81 -13.70
CA ALA A 189 -14.60 -7.20 -13.32
C ALA A 189 -14.13 -8.16 -14.41
N GLY A 190 -13.47 -9.26 -13.97
CA GLY A 190 -12.86 -10.25 -14.86
C GLY A 190 -11.36 -10.01 -15.16
N THR A 191 -10.81 -8.85 -14.84
CA THR A 191 -9.35 -8.64 -14.87
C THR A 191 -8.69 -9.50 -13.79
N LYS A 192 -7.63 -10.21 -14.13
CA LYS A 192 -6.83 -10.96 -13.18
C LYS A 192 -5.92 -10.02 -12.40
N VAL A 193 -6.29 -9.73 -11.15
CA VAL A 193 -5.49 -8.91 -10.23
C VAL A 193 -4.89 -9.78 -9.15
N LEU A 194 -5.71 -10.61 -8.51
CA LEU A 194 -5.33 -11.54 -7.45
C LEU A 194 -5.61 -12.97 -7.91
N GLU A 195 -4.90 -13.95 -7.35
CA GLU A 195 -5.04 -15.36 -7.73
C GLU A 195 -6.46 -15.89 -7.50
N ASN A 196 -7.01 -15.64 -6.31
CA ASN A 196 -8.38 -16.04 -5.95
C ASN A 196 -8.92 -15.11 -4.85
N ALA A 197 -9.22 -13.87 -5.18
CA ALA A 197 -9.71 -12.86 -4.25
C ALA A 197 -10.91 -13.35 -3.44
N GLY A 198 -10.94 -13.02 -2.14
CA GLY A 198 -12.02 -13.41 -1.25
C GLY A 198 -11.94 -14.84 -0.69
N SER A 199 -10.89 -15.59 -1.01
CA SER A 199 -10.68 -16.96 -0.52
C SER A 199 -9.90 -17.04 0.80
N GLY A 200 -9.66 -15.91 1.46
CA GLY A 200 -9.01 -15.90 2.76
C GLY A 200 -9.77 -16.71 3.82
N PRO A 201 -9.08 -17.19 4.87
CA PRO A 201 -9.69 -17.97 5.92
C PRO A 201 -10.91 -17.29 6.54
N ALA A 202 -11.99 -18.05 6.76
CA ALA A 202 -13.21 -17.57 7.40
C ALA A 202 -13.27 -17.88 8.90
N LYS A 203 -12.25 -18.52 9.43
CA LYS A 203 -12.08 -18.87 10.86
C LYS A 203 -10.64 -18.62 11.25
N ALA A 204 -10.42 -18.52 12.57
CA ALA A 204 -9.09 -18.32 13.12
C ALA A 204 -8.05 -19.25 12.49
N VAL A 205 -6.94 -18.68 12.10
CA VAL A 205 -5.74 -19.38 11.71
C VAL A 205 -4.76 -19.38 12.89
N ASN A 206 -3.75 -20.22 12.84
CA ASN A 206 -2.71 -20.15 13.86
C ASN A 206 -1.64 -19.08 13.51
N ALA A 207 -0.79 -18.78 14.48
CA ALA A 207 0.26 -17.77 14.32
C ALA A 207 1.22 -18.06 13.16
N THR A 208 1.53 -19.34 12.96
CA THR A 208 2.47 -19.77 11.94
C THR A 208 1.93 -19.57 10.53
N ALA A 209 0.59 -19.65 10.36
CA ALA A 209 -0.05 -19.39 9.08
C ALA A 209 0.13 -17.93 8.64
N ILE A 210 -0.16 -16.96 9.52
CA ILE A 210 -0.01 -15.53 9.18
C ILE A 210 1.46 -15.16 8.99
N LYS A 211 2.37 -15.76 9.76
CA LYS A 211 3.81 -15.53 9.58
C LYS A 211 4.43 -16.31 8.42
N HIS A 212 3.64 -17.16 7.76
CA HIS A 212 4.12 -18.06 6.71
C HIS A 212 5.28 -18.99 7.13
N GLU A 213 5.36 -19.30 8.44
CA GLU A 213 6.40 -20.17 9.00
C GLU A 213 6.08 -21.66 8.81
N ASP A 214 4.79 -22.03 8.76
CA ASP A 214 4.35 -23.41 8.56
C ASP A 214 4.10 -23.69 7.07
N PRO A 215 4.89 -24.60 6.46
CA PRO A 215 4.68 -24.93 5.05
C PRO A 215 3.31 -25.52 4.72
N SER A 216 2.63 -26.18 5.67
CA SER A 216 1.30 -26.74 5.45
C SER A 216 0.19 -25.68 5.41
N GLU A 217 0.45 -24.49 5.93
CA GLU A 217 -0.51 -23.39 6.04
C GLU A 217 -0.14 -22.20 5.12
N LYS A 218 1.00 -22.25 4.44
CA LYS A 218 1.46 -21.20 3.51
C LYS A 218 0.43 -20.85 2.42
N THR A 219 -0.43 -21.78 2.07
CA THR A 219 -1.42 -21.62 0.99
C THR A 219 -2.72 -20.96 1.43
N LEU A 220 -2.94 -20.74 2.73
CA LEU A 220 -4.21 -20.21 3.23
C LEU A 220 -4.54 -18.80 2.70
N PHE A 221 -3.52 -18.02 2.41
CA PHE A 221 -3.66 -16.64 1.89
C PHE A 221 -3.29 -16.51 0.41
N ASP A 222 -2.93 -17.62 -0.28
CA ASP A 222 -2.46 -17.56 -1.67
C ASP A 222 -3.45 -16.88 -2.62
N GLY A 223 -4.73 -16.89 -2.29
CA GLY A 223 -5.74 -16.19 -3.08
C GLY A 223 -5.56 -14.67 -3.12
N TYR A 224 -4.76 -14.12 -2.20
CA TYR A 224 -4.42 -12.69 -2.15
C TYR A 224 -3.05 -12.36 -2.75
N LYS A 225 -2.32 -13.34 -3.24
CA LYS A 225 -1.14 -13.11 -4.08
C LYS A 225 -1.56 -12.48 -5.40
N LEU A 226 -0.67 -11.73 -6.00
CA LEU A 226 -0.90 -11.17 -7.32
C LEU A 226 -0.93 -12.28 -8.38
N ALA A 227 -1.91 -12.21 -9.29
CA ALA A 227 -1.94 -13.09 -10.44
C ALA A 227 -0.75 -12.77 -11.38
N GLU A 228 -0.31 -13.75 -12.18
CA GLU A 228 0.89 -13.65 -13.02
C GLU A 228 0.93 -12.39 -13.92
N ASP A 229 -0.21 -12.00 -14.47
CA ASP A 229 -0.34 -10.82 -15.32
C ASP A 229 -1.08 -9.67 -14.61
N SER A 230 -0.99 -9.59 -13.30
CA SER A 230 -1.67 -8.55 -12.53
C SER A 230 -1.18 -7.16 -12.91
N PRO A 231 -2.10 -6.20 -13.16
CA PRO A 231 -1.71 -4.80 -13.39
C PRO A 231 -1.13 -4.12 -12.14
N ALA A 232 -1.14 -4.79 -10.98
CA ALA A 232 -0.52 -4.30 -9.75
C ALA A 232 0.99 -4.57 -9.70
N ILE A 233 1.49 -5.50 -10.55
CA ILE A 233 2.91 -5.90 -10.57
C ILE A 233 3.77 -4.74 -11.09
N ASN A 234 4.79 -4.36 -10.31
CA ASN A 234 5.72 -3.26 -10.61
C ASN A 234 5.00 -1.92 -10.91
N ALA A 235 3.83 -1.73 -10.32
CA ALA A 235 3.01 -0.55 -10.53
C ALA A 235 2.95 0.38 -9.31
N GLY A 236 3.52 -0.04 -8.20
CA GLY A 236 3.63 0.76 -6.97
C GLY A 236 4.67 1.87 -7.09
N LYS A 237 4.58 2.83 -6.21
CA LYS A 237 5.59 3.86 -6.02
C LYS A 237 6.35 3.63 -4.71
N GLN A 238 7.58 4.09 -4.63
CA GLN A 238 8.34 4.13 -3.38
C GLN A 238 7.63 5.05 -2.37
N ILE A 239 7.37 4.54 -1.17
CA ILE A 239 6.74 5.27 -0.09
C ILE A 239 7.74 5.44 1.05
N THR A 240 7.76 6.64 1.65
CA THR A 240 8.46 6.88 2.91
C THR A 240 7.42 6.91 4.02
N ASP A 241 7.58 6.06 5.03
CA ASP A 241 6.66 5.98 6.15
C ASP A 241 6.68 7.28 6.99
N LEU A 242 5.51 7.70 7.50
CA LEU A 242 5.39 8.89 8.35
C LEU A 242 6.26 8.84 9.61
N ASN A 243 6.44 7.64 10.14
CA ASN A 243 7.16 7.40 11.38
C ASN A 243 8.65 7.10 11.18
N GLY A 244 9.10 6.97 9.92
CA GLY A 244 10.45 6.52 9.59
C GLY A 244 10.73 5.07 9.99
N TYR A 245 9.69 4.30 10.31
CA TYR A 245 9.79 2.86 10.56
C TYR A 245 9.42 2.12 9.29
N GLU A 246 10.43 1.83 8.48
CA GLU A 246 10.24 1.21 7.16
C GLU A 246 9.80 -0.26 7.30
N PRO A 247 8.96 -0.78 6.37
CA PRO A 247 8.60 -2.20 6.34
C PRO A 247 9.79 -3.07 5.94
N GLU A 248 9.90 -4.25 6.53
CA GLU A 248 10.98 -5.21 6.22
C GLU A 248 10.61 -6.11 5.02
N HIS A 249 9.34 -6.40 4.83
CA HIS A 249 8.82 -7.33 3.81
C HIS A 249 7.34 -7.05 3.52
N ASP A 250 6.75 -7.78 2.59
CA ASP A 250 5.31 -7.79 2.31
C ASP A 250 4.51 -8.65 3.32
N PHE A 251 3.19 -8.79 3.10
CA PHE A 251 2.34 -9.67 3.93
C PHE A 251 2.81 -11.14 3.89
N PHE A 252 3.37 -11.60 2.79
CA PHE A 252 3.80 -12.99 2.58
C PHE A 252 5.25 -13.26 3.02
N GLY A 253 5.98 -12.24 3.48
CA GLY A 253 7.37 -12.35 3.91
C GLY A 253 8.37 -12.23 2.77
N HIS A 254 7.95 -11.77 1.57
CA HIS A 254 8.88 -11.52 0.47
C HIS A 254 9.59 -10.18 0.67
N GLU A 255 10.85 -10.11 0.27
CA GLU A 255 11.61 -8.86 0.28
C GLU A 255 10.91 -7.82 -0.60
N LEU A 256 10.92 -6.57 -0.14
CA LEU A 256 10.33 -5.48 -0.89
C LEU A 256 11.21 -5.12 -2.07
N THR A 257 10.59 -5.00 -3.23
CA THR A 257 11.28 -4.62 -4.45
C THR A 257 11.47 -3.11 -4.54
N VAL A 258 12.38 -2.70 -5.42
CA VAL A 258 12.69 -1.27 -5.64
C VAL A 258 11.53 -0.51 -6.25
N ILE A 259 10.75 -1.19 -7.05
CA ILE A 259 9.45 -0.71 -7.52
C ILE A 259 8.45 -1.68 -6.91
N PRO A 260 7.84 -1.28 -5.78
CA PRO A 260 6.92 -2.16 -5.09
C PRO A 260 5.70 -2.45 -5.96
N GLU A 261 5.02 -3.50 -5.66
CA GLU A 261 3.70 -3.77 -6.18
C GLU A 261 2.65 -2.89 -5.51
N ILE A 262 1.50 -2.77 -6.14
CA ILE A 262 0.32 -2.23 -5.48
C ILE A 262 -0.37 -3.35 -4.69
N GLY A 263 -0.67 -3.10 -3.41
CA GLY A 263 -1.32 -4.07 -2.54
C GLY A 263 -0.40 -4.66 -1.48
N ALA A 264 -0.89 -5.70 -0.79
CA ALA A 264 -0.21 -6.31 0.35
C ALA A 264 0.81 -7.40 -0.03
N ALA A 265 0.92 -7.74 -1.31
CA ALA A 265 1.78 -8.80 -1.82
C ALA A 265 2.80 -8.28 -2.82
N GLU A 266 4.06 -8.62 -2.63
CA GLU A 266 5.07 -8.57 -3.68
C GLU A 266 4.97 -9.82 -4.55
N SER A 267 5.34 -9.70 -5.81
CA SER A 267 5.36 -10.85 -6.73
C SER A 267 6.75 -11.46 -6.80
N ASP A 268 6.82 -12.77 -7.07
CA ASP A 268 8.09 -13.44 -7.37
C ASP A 268 8.65 -13.07 -8.76
N SER A 269 7.98 -12.16 -9.47
CA SER A 269 8.39 -11.77 -10.82
C SER A 269 9.53 -10.76 -10.76
N VAL A 270 10.65 -11.11 -11.42
CA VAL A 270 11.77 -10.19 -11.57
C VAL A 270 11.32 -8.92 -12.31
N SER A 271 11.58 -7.78 -11.69
CA SER A 271 11.26 -6.48 -12.25
C SER A 271 12.29 -6.08 -13.31
N VAL A 272 11.80 -5.60 -14.47
CA VAL A 272 12.65 -4.97 -15.48
C VAL A 272 12.58 -3.43 -15.40
N ALA A 273 12.15 -2.90 -14.27
CA ALA A 273 12.09 -1.48 -14.03
C ALA A 273 13.29 -0.99 -13.20
N VAL A 274 13.54 0.32 -13.23
CA VAL A 274 14.56 0.98 -12.39
C VAL A 274 13.96 2.13 -11.61
N ALA A 275 14.52 2.38 -10.43
CA ALA A 275 14.26 3.58 -9.65
C ALA A 275 15.58 4.27 -9.29
N SER A 276 15.53 5.50 -8.80
CA SER A 276 16.70 6.22 -8.31
C SER A 276 16.30 7.25 -7.26
N ARG A 277 17.15 7.42 -6.25
CA ARG A 277 17.05 8.54 -5.29
C ARG A 277 17.86 9.75 -5.74
N VAL A 278 18.64 9.61 -6.79
CA VAL A 278 19.54 10.66 -7.31
C VAL A 278 19.04 11.24 -8.62
N TYR A 279 18.50 10.39 -9.47
CA TYR A 279 18.00 10.75 -10.80
C TYR A 279 16.47 10.77 -10.83
N THR A 280 15.91 11.57 -11.71
CA THR A 280 14.47 11.48 -12.01
C THR A 280 14.26 10.39 -13.05
N VAL A 281 13.53 9.35 -12.67
CA VAL A 281 13.15 8.24 -13.53
C VAL A 281 11.66 8.38 -13.86
N THR A 282 11.34 8.29 -15.13
CA THR A 282 9.96 8.23 -15.64
C THR A 282 9.72 6.87 -16.28
N GLU A 283 8.55 6.66 -16.86
CA GLU A 283 8.22 5.41 -17.54
C GLU A 283 9.23 5.01 -18.64
N ASP A 284 9.84 5.96 -19.33
CA ASP A 284 10.69 5.77 -20.49
C ASP A 284 11.99 6.55 -20.49
N SER A 285 12.28 7.30 -19.43
CA SER A 285 13.46 8.17 -19.41
C SER A 285 14.12 8.30 -18.03
N ILE A 286 15.40 8.62 -18.05
CA ILE A 286 16.20 8.98 -16.87
C ILE A 286 16.83 10.35 -17.11
N SER A 287 16.65 11.27 -16.16
CA SER A 287 17.17 12.64 -16.23
C SER A 287 17.86 13.07 -14.93
N GLY A 288 18.52 14.23 -14.94
CA GLY A 288 19.24 14.75 -13.79
C GLY A 288 20.71 14.29 -13.71
N LEU A 289 21.22 13.64 -14.77
CA LEU A 289 22.62 13.21 -14.83
C LEU A 289 23.56 14.41 -15.02
N SER A 290 24.73 14.39 -14.39
CA SER A 290 25.80 15.34 -14.66
C SER A 290 26.50 15.00 -15.98
N ARG A 291 27.16 15.99 -16.58
CA ARG A 291 27.93 15.80 -17.83
C ARG A 291 29.11 14.83 -17.72
N ARG A 292 29.46 14.41 -16.51
CA ARG A 292 30.59 13.50 -16.23
C ARG A 292 30.13 12.19 -15.62
N THR A 293 28.83 11.92 -15.62
CA THR A 293 28.28 10.67 -15.12
C THR A 293 28.79 9.53 -16.00
N THR A 294 29.54 8.60 -15.42
CA THR A 294 29.97 7.38 -16.07
C THR A 294 28.89 6.30 -15.94
N VAL A 295 28.99 5.23 -16.73
CA VAL A 295 28.10 4.07 -16.61
C VAL A 295 28.13 3.50 -15.18
N ASP A 296 29.31 3.32 -14.59
CA ASP A 296 29.44 2.83 -13.21
C ASP A 296 28.70 3.75 -12.23
N THR A 297 28.94 5.06 -12.31
CA THR A 297 28.25 6.03 -11.45
C THR A 297 26.75 6.04 -11.67
N LEU A 298 26.29 5.86 -12.92
CA LEU A 298 24.85 5.76 -13.21
C LEU A 298 24.27 4.51 -12.53
N LEU A 299 24.85 3.35 -12.76
CA LEU A 299 24.37 2.07 -12.23
C LEU A 299 24.42 1.98 -10.70
N GLU A 300 25.44 2.57 -10.05
CA GLU A 300 25.53 2.68 -8.59
C GLU A 300 24.41 3.52 -7.97
N ASN A 301 23.81 4.44 -8.74
CA ASN A 301 22.70 5.31 -8.30
C ASN A 301 21.33 4.91 -8.87
N LEU A 302 21.29 3.83 -9.65
CA LEU A 302 20.05 3.16 -10.02
C LEU A 302 19.81 1.99 -9.08
N VAL A 303 18.55 1.75 -8.82
CA VAL A 303 18.10 0.59 -8.06
C VAL A 303 17.24 -0.25 -9.01
N TYR A 304 17.53 -1.53 -9.10
CA TYR A 304 16.89 -2.49 -9.98
C TYR A 304 16.97 -3.88 -9.35
N ASP A 305 16.14 -4.80 -9.83
CA ASP A 305 16.13 -6.16 -9.33
C ASP A 305 17.48 -6.84 -9.59
N ALA A 306 18.04 -7.45 -8.55
CA ALA A 306 19.36 -8.08 -8.62
C ALA A 306 19.45 -9.26 -9.62
N ALA A 307 18.31 -9.85 -9.97
CA ALA A 307 18.23 -10.90 -10.98
C ALA A 307 18.13 -10.36 -12.41
N ALA A 308 17.85 -9.06 -12.59
CA ALA A 308 17.76 -8.44 -13.91
C ALA A 308 19.15 -8.11 -14.47
N GLU A 309 19.32 -8.29 -15.77
CA GLU A 309 20.49 -7.80 -16.52
C GLU A 309 20.29 -6.34 -16.91
N VAL A 310 21.27 -5.48 -16.61
CA VAL A 310 21.22 -4.05 -16.94
C VAL A 310 22.40 -3.68 -17.82
N LYS A 311 22.08 -3.06 -18.98
CA LYS A 311 23.06 -2.57 -19.95
C LYS A 311 22.84 -1.10 -20.27
N VAL A 312 23.93 -0.38 -20.49
CA VAL A 312 23.86 1.00 -21.01
C VAL A 312 24.36 1.01 -22.46
N MET A 313 23.49 1.47 -23.36
CA MET A 313 23.71 1.41 -24.79
C MET A 313 23.82 2.80 -25.42
N SER A 314 24.79 3.01 -26.30
CA SER A 314 24.87 4.16 -27.20
C SER A 314 24.61 3.68 -28.63
N GLY A 315 23.41 3.89 -29.13
CA GLY A 315 22.95 3.22 -30.35
C GLY A 315 22.88 1.71 -30.19
N GLU A 316 23.71 0.97 -30.93
CA GLU A 316 23.84 -0.49 -30.87
C GLU A 316 25.08 -0.95 -30.03
N GLN A 317 25.91 -0.02 -29.58
CA GLN A 317 27.12 -0.34 -28.81
C GLN A 317 26.82 -0.29 -27.33
N GLU A 318 27.21 -1.35 -26.60
CA GLU A 318 27.23 -1.36 -25.13
C GLU A 318 28.41 -0.51 -24.63
N LEU A 319 28.11 0.38 -23.67
CA LEU A 319 29.11 1.23 -23.05
C LEU A 319 29.81 0.50 -21.88
N ALA A 320 31.12 0.73 -21.76
CA ALA A 320 31.90 0.22 -20.62
C ALA A 320 31.66 1.09 -19.36
N GLY A 321 31.92 0.53 -18.18
CA GLY A 321 31.70 1.20 -16.88
C GLY A 321 32.31 2.60 -16.78
N SER A 322 33.49 2.84 -17.37
CA SER A 322 34.19 4.13 -17.38
C SER A 322 33.71 5.13 -18.46
N ASP A 323 32.84 4.68 -19.38
CA ASP A 323 32.35 5.56 -20.45
C ASP A 323 31.38 6.60 -19.90
N ILE A 324 31.41 7.81 -20.46
CA ILE A 324 30.51 8.89 -20.08
C ILE A 324 29.19 8.71 -20.78
N VAL A 325 28.10 8.67 -20.02
CA VAL A 325 26.72 8.57 -20.51
C VAL A 325 26.25 9.92 -21.07
N LYS A 326 25.58 9.90 -22.22
CA LYS A 326 25.12 11.08 -22.95
C LYS A 326 23.61 11.06 -23.17
N GLY A 327 23.05 12.22 -23.45
CA GLY A 327 21.66 12.31 -23.90
C GLY A 327 21.44 11.47 -25.17
N GLY A 328 20.40 10.67 -25.17
CA GLY A 328 20.09 9.70 -26.25
C GLY A 328 20.63 8.29 -26.02
N ASP A 329 21.55 8.09 -25.07
CA ASP A 329 21.93 6.74 -24.62
C ASP A 329 20.74 6.07 -23.91
N ARG A 330 20.73 4.75 -23.82
CA ARG A 330 19.62 3.99 -23.23
C ARG A 330 20.13 3.06 -22.15
N VAL A 331 19.42 3.02 -21.03
CA VAL A 331 19.53 1.95 -20.05
C VAL A 331 18.52 0.88 -20.42
N ILE A 332 18.98 -0.34 -20.65
CA ILE A 332 18.13 -1.48 -20.98
C ILE A 332 18.21 -2.47 -19.80
N VAL A 333 17.04 -2.77 -19.25
CA VAL A 333 16.88 -3.75 -18.17
C VAL A 333 16.15 -4.94 -18.74
N SER A 334 16.65 -6.15 -18.51
CA SER A 334 16.08 -7.37 -19.09
C SER A 334 16.13 -8.55 -18.13
N TYR A 335 15.10 -9.41 -18.24
CA TYR A 335 15.04 -10.71 -17.58
C TYR A 335 14.19 -11.68 -18.41
N GLY A 336 14.79 -12.76 -18.86
CA GLY A 336 14.15 -13.69 -19.81
C GLY A 336 13.68 -12.97 -21.09
N GLU A 337 12.40 -13.07 -21.38
CA GLU A 337 11.79 -12.40 -22.55
C GLU A 337 11.34 -10.95 -22.24
N LYS A 338 11.30 -10.56 -20.97
CA LYS A 338 10.91 -9.20 -20.55
C LYS A 338 12.08 -8.25 -20.75
N SER A 339 11.80 -7.05 -21.26
CA SER A 339 12.80 -5.99 -21.40
C SER A 339 12.15 -4.61 -21.35
N ARG A 340 12.84 -3.66 -20.73
CA ARG A 340 12.46 -2.25 -20.69
C ARG A 340 13.64 -1.36 -20.99
N ALA A 341 13.41 -0.28 -21.73
CA ALA A 341 14.45 0.66 -22.11
C ALA A 341 14.10 2.08 -21.62
N TYR A 342 15.06 2.74 -21.02
CA TYR A 342 14.98 4.13 -20.56
C TYR A 342 15.95 4.99 -21.35
N THR A 343 15.48 6.06 -21.96
CA THR A 343 16.31 7.00 -22.68
C THR A 343 16.91 8.02 -21.70
N ILE A 344 18.22 8.21 -21.75
CA ILE A 344 18.88 9.26 -21.00
C ILE A 344 18.54 10.62 -21.62
N THR A 345 17.95 11.50 -20.85
CA THR A 345 17.70 12.87 -21.26
C THR A 345 18.80 13.79 -20.77
N ALA A 346 19.33 14.64 -21.67
CA ALA A 346 20.41 15.58 -21.31
C ALA A 346 19.93 16.57 -20.24
N SER A 347 20.75 16.81 -19.22
CA SER A 347 20.48 17.86 -18.24
C SER A 347 20.45 19.23 -18.94
N SER A 348 19.39 19.98 -18.78
CA SER A 348 19.36 21.40 -19.10
C SER A 348 20.07 22.20 -18.00
N GLU A 349 21.38 22.13 -17.93
CA GLU A 349 22.12 23.04 -17.09
C GLU A 349 22.08 24.44 -17.72
N SER A 350 21.41 25.33 -17.03
CA SER A 350 21.55 26.78 -17.30
C SER A 350 23.01 27.17 -17.14
N VAL A 351 23.65 27.57 -18.22
CA VAL A 351 25.02 28.11 -18.17
C VAL A 351 24.96 29.44 -17.42
N CYS A 352 25.33 29.47 -16.15
CA CYS A 352 25.68 30.72 -15.47
C CYS A 352 26.97 31.24 -16.08
N ILE A 353 26.85 32.13 -17.07
CA ILE A 353 28.00 32.92 -17.56
C ILE A 353 28.30 33.95 -16.48
N TYR A 354 29.32 33.67 -15.65
CA TYR A 354 29.91 34.70 -14.80
C TYR A 354 30.59 35.70 -15.73
N GLY A 355 29.96 36.88 -15.88
CA GLY A 355 30.53 37.97 -16.63
C GLY A 355 31.86 38.42 -16.01
N ILE A 356 32.95 38.23 -16.75
CA ILE A 356 34.25 38.83 -16.43
C ILE A 356 34.08 40.32 -16.57
N ARG A 357 34.03 41.09 -15.46
CA ARG A 357 34.18 42.53 -15.49
C ARG A 357 35.61 42.84 -15.88
N LYS A 358 35.82 43.40 -17.07
CA LYS A 358 37.05 44.12 -17.38
C LYS A 358 37.04 45.43 -16.61
N ASN A 359 37.94 45.56 -15.67
CA ASN A 359 38.29 46.87 -15.11
C ASN A 359 39.11 47.64 -16.15
N HIS A 360 38.62 48.81 -16.52
CA HIS A 360 39.38 49.86 -17.14
C HIS A 360 39.72 50.90 -16.09
#